data_33626fc4b962159cbf6d7b8640c2e3e2
#
_entry.id   33626fc4b962159cbf6d7b8640c2e3e2
#
_cell.length_a   1.000
_cell.length_b   1.000
_cell.length_c   1.000
_cell.angle_alpha   90.00
_cell.angle_beta   90.00
_cell.angle_gamma   90.00
#
_symmetry.space_group_name_H-M   'P 1'
#
loop_
_entity.id
_entity.type
_entity.pdbx_description
1 polymer ?
#
loop_
_entity_poly.entity_id
_entity_poly.type
_entity_poly.pdbx_seq_one_letter_code
_entity_poly.pdbx_strand_id
1 'polypeptide(L)'
;MAAKKKYKINPETLAMEQVESGLGYWLRQTGIYILSGIVLGVVFLYLFLVFFPSPREKQLLREKEAMQSQMETLNRQVDQMQIVMTDLQQRDDNLYRVLFGAEPIPLNIRQGTQRKISYYEEIAQMTNSQLSADLSLKVDVLEKELYVQAKSYDEVLDLAKTQEIRMENIPAIQPVLNKDLKRVASGYGVRIDPVYHVRKFHQGMDFTAPTGTEVFATGNAKVSFVGWKQGYGYCVIIDHGYDYTTLYAHCSKFKKGLRRGSKVSRGDVIAYVGNTGKSTGPHLHYEVRLNDRPVDPRNYYFYDLSPEEYDQMIQLSNNFGQMLD
;
A
#
# COMPACT_ATOMS: atom_id res chain seq x y z
N MET A 1 -52.68 -4.61 71.20
CA MET A 1 -53.48 -5.25 70.14
C MET A 1 -53.87 -6.63 70.59
N ALA A 2 -55.16 -6.90 70.67
CA ALA A 2 -55.69 -8.19 71.18
C ALA A 2 -55.42 -9.28 70.09
N ALA A 3 -54.74 -10.37 70.48
CA ALA A 3 -54.47 -11.49 69.58
C ALA A 3 -55.79 -12.12 69.12
N LYS A 4 -56.04 -12.12 67.76
CA LYS A 4 -57.20 -12.80 67.19
C LYS A 4 -57.13 -14.30 67.54
N LYS A 5 -58.03 -14.78 68.34
CA LYS A 5 -58.17 -16.19 68.66
C LYS A 5 -58.63 -16.93 67.40
N LYS A 6 -57.88 -17.98 67.01
CA LYS A 6 -58.26 -18.85 65.86
C LYS A 6 -59.01 -20.04 66.41
N TYR A 7 -60.15 -20.39 65.75
CA TYR A 7 -60.96 -21.56 66.15
C TYR A 7 -60.95 -22.55 64.95
N LYS A 8 -60.87 -23.85 65.23
CA LYS A 8 -61.02 -24.92 64.29
C LYS A 8 -62.22 -25.77 64.69
N ILE A 9 -63.03 -26.15 63.70
CA ILE A 9 -64.18 -27.06 63.95
C ILE A 9 -63.61 -28.48 64.07
N ASN A 10 -63.85 -29.12 65.16
CA ASN A 10 -63.53 -30.55 65.40
C ASN A 10 -64.55 -31.37 64.55
N PRO A 11 -64.11 -32.21 63.59
CA PRO A 11 -65.01 -32.91 62.69
C PRO A 11 -65.85 -33.99 63.38
N GLU A 12 -65.46 -34.45 64.58
CA GLU A 12 -66.19 -35.50 65.32
C GLU A 12 -67.26 -34.93 66.28
N THR A 13 -66.96 -33.75 66.82
CA THR A 13 -67.85 -33.13 67.85
C THR A 13 -68.62 -31.91 67.34
N LEU A 14 -68.32 -31.42 66.08
CA LEU A 14 -68.81 -30.19 65.45
C LEU A 14 -68.71 -28.95 66.36
N ALA A 15 -67.93 -29.03 67.46
CA ALA A 15 -67.66 -27.90 68.31
C ALA A 15 -66.49 -27.05 67.84
N MET A 16 -66.56 -25.72 68.05
CA MET A 16 -65.43 -24.82 67.79
C MET A 16 -64.42 -24.93 68.94
N GLU A 17 -63.31 -25.58 68.72
CA GLU A 17 -62.17 -25.63 69.59
C GLU A 17 -61.18 -24.51 69.36
N GLN A 18 -60.74 -23.84 70.39
CA GLN A 18 -59.76 -22.81 70.34
C GLN A 18 -58.37 -23.46 70.06
N VAL A 19 -57.79 -23.16 68.96
CA VAL A 19 -56.45 -23.65 68.66
C VAL A 19 -55.46 -22.84 69.49
N GLU A 20 -54.94 -23.45 70.54
CA GLU A 20 -53.80 -22.89 71.27
C GLU A 20 -52.57 -22.99 70.36
N SER A 21 -52.08 -21.81 69.94
CA SER A 21 -50.84 -21.74 69.17
C SER A 21 -49.70 -22.04 70.17
N GLY A 22 -49.33 -23.30 70.27
CA GLY A 22 -48.19 -23.73 71.09
C GLY A 22 -46.88 -23.14 70.51
N LEU A 23 -45.87 -23.06 71.38
CA LEU A 23 -44.54 -22.53 71.06
C LEU A 23 -43.99 -23.10 69.74
N GLY A 24 -44.23 -24.37 69.40
CA GLY A 24 -43.83 -25.02 68.14
C GLY A 24 -44.45 -24.47 66.91
N TYR A 25 -45.72 -23.96 66.97
CA TYR A 25 -46.36 -23.32 65.83
C TYR A 25 -45.68 -22.00 65.50
N TRP A 26 -45.37 -21.18 66.47
CA TRP A 26 -44.67 -19.92 66.34
C TRP A 26 -43.23 -20.13 65.81
N LEU A 27 -42.50 -21.09 66.32
CA LEU A 27 -41.15 -21.46 65.86
C LEU A 27 -41.18 -21.95 64.46
N ARG A 28 -42.15 -22.76 64.05
CA ARG A 28 -42.27 -23.21 62.63
C ARG A 28 -42.59 -22.06 61.69
N GLN A 29 -43.48 -21.14 62.06
CA GLN A 29 -43.88 -20.03 61.21
C GLN A 29 -42.78 -19.00 61.12
N THR A 30 -42.09 -18.65 62.19
CA THR A 30 -40.90 -17.78 62.15
C THR A 30 -39.75 -18.44 61.32
N GLY A 31 -39.57 -19.77 61.48
CA GLY A 31 -38.60 -20.50 60.65
C GLY A 31 -38.90 -20.42 59.15
N ILE A 32 -40.18 -20.51 58.75
CA ILE A 32 -40.58 -20.36 57.30
C ILE A 32 -40.31 -18.94 56.82
N TYR A 33 -40.60 -17.90 57.62
CA TYR A 33 -40.31 -16.51 57.20
C TYR A 33 -38.79 -16.24 57.13
N ILE A 34 -38.02 -16.77 58.07
CA ILE A 34 -36.54 -16.65 58.00
C ILE A 34 -36.02 -17.36 56.77
N LEU A 35 -36.46 -18.59 56.51
CA LEU A 35 -36.02 -19.34 55.30
C LEU A 35 -36.42 -18.65 54.01
N SER A 36 -37.67 -18.16 53.90
CA SER A 36 -38.10 -17.40 52.72
C SER A 36 -37.34 -16.09 52.55
N GLY A 37 -36.99 -15.41 53.63
CA GLY A 37 -36.16 -14.22 53.62
C GLY A 37 -34.73 -14.52 53.13
N ILE A 38 -34.14 -15.64 53.58
CA ILE A 38 -32.82 -16.08 53.12
C ILE A 38 -32.85 -16.40 51.59
N VAL A 39 -33.85 -17.16 51.13
CA VAL A 39 -33.99 -17.51 49.74
C VAL A 39 -34.17 -16.24 48.87
N LEU A 40 -35.03 -15.33 49.29
CA LEU A 40 -35.21 -14.04 48.59
C LEU A 40 -33.92 -13.20 48.60
N GLY A 41 -33.20 -13.17 49.71
CA GLY A 41 -31.91 -12.49 49.84
C GLY A 41 -30.85 -13.06 48.91
N VAL A 42 -30.76 -14.39 48.78
CA VAL A 42 -29.82 -15.07 47.85
C VAL A 42 -30.20 -14.77 46.40
N VAL A 43 -31.49 -14.84 46.06
CA VAL A 43 -31.96 -14.48 44.74
C VAL A 43 -31.65 -13.01 44.39
N PHE A 44 -31.92 -12.12 45.36
CA PHE A 44 -31.62 -10.69 45.15
C PHE A 44 -30.12 -10.44 45.03
N LEU A 45 -29.30 -11.08 45.85
CA LEU A 45 -27.84 -11.01 45.76
C LEU A 45 -27.33 -11.54 44.41
N TYR A 46 -27.86 -12.65 43.96
CA TYR A 46 -27.53 -13.21 42.64
C TYR A 46 -27.87 -12.24 41.52
N LEU A 47 -29.10 -11.72 41.50
CA LEU A 47 -29.52 -10.72 40.54
C LEU A 47 -28.64 -9.46 40.59
N PHE A 48 -28.34 -8.99 41.83
CA PHE A 48 -27.47 -7.84 42.02
C PHE A 48 -26.08 -8.07 41.44
N LEU A 49 -25.45 -9.24 41.69
CA LEU A 49 -24.13 -9.57 41.11
C LEU A 49 -24.15 -9.72 39.59
N VAL A 50 -25.28 -10.18 39.01
CA VAL A 50 -25.42 -10.30 37.56
C VAL A 50 -25.62 -8.93 36.89
N PHE A 51 -26.45 -8.07 37.50
CA PHE A 51 -26.78 -6.77 36.86
C PHE A 51 -25.80 -5.63 37.22
N PHE A 52 -25.07 -5.76 38.36
CA PHE A 52 -24.11 -4.75 38.80
C PHE A 52 -22.68 -5.33 38.79
N PRO A 53 -21.97 -5.20 37.65
CA PRO A 53 -20.58 -5.69 37.60
C PRO A 53 -19.72 -4.99 38.66
N SER A 54 -18.85 -5.76 39.29
CA SER A 54 -17.98 -5.27 40.35
C SER A 54 -17.06 -4.13 39.84
N PRO A 55 -16.58 -3.23 40.71
CA PRO A 55 -15.63 -2.19 40.31
C PRO A 55 -14.40 -2.75 39.60
N ARG A 56 -13.92 -3.93 40.05
CA ARG A 56 -12.79 -4.63 39.44
C ARG A 56 -13.10 -5.14 38.02
N GLU A 57 -14.30 -5.65 37.80
CA GLU A 57 -14.76 -6.11 36.49
C GLU A 57 -14.89 -4.95 35.49
N LYS A 58 -15.45 -3.81 35.94
CA LYS A 58 -15.48 -2.58 35.14
C LYS A 58 -14.08 -2.07 34.80
N GLN A 59 -13.14 -2.19 35.72
CA GLN A 59 -11.75 -1.81 35.44
C GLN A 59 -11.13 -2.75 34.40
N LEU A 60 -11.29 -4.07 34.54
CA LEU A 60 -10.79 -5.05 33.58
C LEU A 60 -11.39 -4.88 32.19
N LEU A 61 -12.69 -4.56 32.11
CA LEU A 61 -13.34 -4.26 30.84
C LEU A 61 -12.73 -3.01 30.17
N ARG A 62 -12.53 -1.94 30.92
CA ARG A 62 -11.86 -0.72 30.40
C ARG A 62 -10.43 -0.97 29.95
N GLU A 63 -9.67 -1.73 30.74
CA GLU A 63 -8.29 -2.13 30.38
C GLU A 63 -8.27 -2.96 29.09
N LYS A 64 -9.22 -3.90 28.95
CA LYS A 64 -9.40 -4.69 27.74
C LYS A 64 -9.73 -3.82 26.52
N GLU A 65 -10.71 -2.92 26.67
CA GLU A 65 -11.10 -1.99 25.59
C GLU A 65 -9.94 -1.06 25.17
N ALA A 66 -9.21 -0.53 26.16
CA ALA A 66 -8.03 0.31 25.91
C ALA A 66 -6.94 -0.49 25.18
N MET A 67 -6.67 -1.72 25.60
CA MET A 67 -5.70 -2.61 24.95
C MET A 67 -6.12 -2.95 23.51
N GLN A 68 -7.39 -3.24 23.26
CA GLN A 68 -7.92 -3.48 21.91
C GLN A 68 -7.73 -2.24 21.02
N SER A 69 -8.08 -1.06 21.51
CA SER A 69 -7.90 0.19 20.78
C SER A 69 -6.43 0.49 20.47
N GLN A 70 -5.52 0.20 21.41
CA GLN A 70 -4.07 0.31 21.18
C GLN A 70 -3.60 -0.68 20.10
N MET A 71 -4.06 -1.94 20.14
CA MET A 71 -3.74 -2.95 19.12
C MET A 71 -4.23 -2.56 17.73
N GLU A 72 -5.44 -2.03 17.60
CA GLU A 72 -5.97 -1.54 16.34
C GLU A 72 -5.16 -0.35 15.80
N THR A 73 -4.69 0.51 16.71
CA THR A 73 -3.83 1.64 16.34
C THR A 73 -2.47 1.16 15.84
N LEU A 74 -1.85 0.20 16.56
CA LEU A 74 -0.60 -0.42 16.14
C LEU A 74 -0.74 -1.14 14.79
N ASN A 75 -1.84 -1.88 14.59
CA ASN A 75 -2.08 -2.55 13.32
C ASN A 75 -2.14 -1.56 12.16
N ARG A 76 -2.84 -0.42 12.33
CA ARG A 76 -2.87 0.65 11.31
C ARG A 76 -1.49 1.24 11.05
N GLN A 77 -0.66 1.42 12.07
CA GLN A 77 0.72 1.91 11.91
C GLN A 77 1.58 0.91 11.13
N VAL A 78 1.46 -0.39 11.44
CA VAL A 78 2.17 -1.45 10.69
C VAL A 78 1.71 -1.50 9.23
N ASP A 79 0.40 -1.39 8.96
CA ASP A 79 -0.12 -1.34 7.59
C ASP A 79 0.44 -0.12 6.81
N GLN A 80 0.56 1.04 7.46
CA GLN A 80 1.21 2.21 6.85
C GLN A 80 2.70 1.97 6.57
N MET A 81 3.42 1.34 7.49
CA MET A 81 4.83 0.97 7.27
C MET A 81 4.98 -0.02 6.12
N GLN A 82 4.04 -0.95 5.96
CA GLN A 82 4.03 -1.90 4.84
C GLN A 82 3.85 -1.20 3.49
N ILE A 83 2.99 -0.17 3.43
CA ILE A 83 2.82 0.65 2.22
C ILE A 83 4.13 1.36 1.87
N VAL A 84 4.77 2.00 2.86
CA VAL A 84 6.07 2.67 2.65
C VAL A 84 7.14 1.66 2.22
N MET A 85 7.17 0.47 2.82
CA MET A 85 8.10 -0.59 2.44
C MET A 85 7.91 -1.02 0.98
N THR A 86 6.66 -1.23 0.56
CA THR A 86 6.34 -1.58 -0.83
C THR A 86 6.82 -0.51 -1.81
N ASP A 87 6.63 0.76 -1.47
CA ASP A 87 7.12 1.87 -2.27
C ASP A 87 8.67 1.88 -2.36
N LEU A 88 9.36 1.70 -1.23
CA LEU A 88 10.82 1.58 -1.21
C LEU A 88 11.32 0.40 -2.06
N GLN A 89 10.63 -0.74 -2.03
CA GLN A 89 10.94 -1.90 -2.86
C GLN A 89 10.75 -1.61 -4.35
N GLN A 90 9.66 -0.91 -4.72
CA GLN A 90 9.42 -0.51 -6.10
C GLN A 90 10.50 0.46 -6.61
N ARG A 91 10.90 1.42 -5.78
CA ARG A 91 12.00 2.33 -6.13
C ARG A 91 13.32 1.61 -6.27
N ASP A 92 13.61 0.66 -5.39
CA ASP A 92 14.80 -0.16 -5.46
C ASP A 92 14.84 -0.96 -6.77
N ASP A 93 13.79 -1.71 -7.07
CA ASP A 93 13.73 -2.58 -8.25
C ASP A 93 13.64 -1.78 -9.56
N ASN A 94 12.91 -0.67 -9.59
CA ASN A 94 12.61 0.07 -10.82
C ASN A 94 13.55 1.25 -11.09
N LEU A 95 14.22 1.78 -10.07
CA LEU A 95 15.15 2.90 -10.23
C LEU A 95 16.59 2.47 -9.98
N TYR A 96 16.91 2.09 -8.74
CA TYR A 96 18.31 1.90 -8.34
C TYR A 96 18.93 0.67 -8.99
N ARG A 97 18.24 -0.47 -8.99
CA ARG A 97 18.76 -1.70 -9.61
C ARG A 97 18.85 -1.60 -11.11
N VAL A 98 17.84 -0.97 -11.75
CA VAL A 98 17.88 -0.71 -13.19
C VAL A 98 19.06 0.20 -13.55
N LEU A 99 19.26 1.27 -12.78
CA LEU A 99 20.36 2.22 -12.99
C LEU A 99 21.74 1.55 -12.97
N PHE A 100 21.92 0.62 -12.04
CA PHE A 100 23.20 -0.08 -11.87
C PHE A 100 23.26 -1.42 -12.59
N GLY A 101 22.21 -1.81 -13.34
CA GLY A 101 22.16 -3.07 -14.09
C GLY A 101 22.07 -4.31 -13.19
N ALA A 102 21.58 -4.15 -11.97
CA ALA A 102 21.30 -5.25 -11.07
C ALA A 102 19.89 -5.84 -11.33
N GLU A 103 19.73 -7.14 -11.09
CA GLU A 103 18.44 -7.80 -11.23
C GLU A 103 17.52 -7.45 -10.04
N PRO A 104 16.17 -7.35 -10.26
CA PRO A 104 15.21 -7.18 -9.18
C PRO A 104 15.29 -8.32 -8.15
N ILE A 105 15.08 -8.00 -6.87
CA ILE A 105 15.08 -9.00 -5.82
C ILE A 105 13.77 -9.79 -5.86
N PRO A 106 13.81 -11.13 -6.02
CA PRO A 106 12.61 -11.96 -6.03
C PRO A 106 11.78 -11.84 -4.74
N LEU A 107 10.45 -11.81 -4.88
CA LEU A 107 9.52 -11.66 -3.75
C LEU A 107 9.67 -12.71 -2.65
N ASN A 108 10.02 -13.95 -3.00
CA ASN A 108 10.27 -15.02 -2.04
C ASN A 108 11.48 -14.73 -1.13
N ILE A 109 12.47 -13.97 -1.61
CA ILE A 109 13.60 -13.52 -0.80
C ILE A 109 13.16 -12.39 0.11
N ARG A 110 12.36 -11.43 -0.38
CA ARG A 110 11.88 -10.29 0.40
C ARG A 110 10.96 -10.74 1.55
N GLN A 111 9.96 -11.57 1.27
CA GLN A 111 8.93 -11.94 2.23
C GLN A 111 9.28 -13.17 3.10
N GLY A 112 10.24 -13.98 2.70
CA GLY A 112 10.65 -15.18 3.44
C GLY A 112 9.74 -16.38 3.27
N THR A 113 10.17 -17.50 3.87
CA THR A 113 9.49 -18.78 3.73
C THR A 113 8.27 -18.89 4.64
N GLN A 114 7.22 -19.58 4.20
CA GLN A 114 5.95 -19.89 4.88
C GLN A 114 6.03 -20.49 6.30
N ARG A 115 7.23 -20.81 6.80
CA ARG A 115 7.43 -21.50 8.10
C ARG A 115 6.90 -20.74 9.31
N LYS A 116 6.85 -19.39 9.25
CA LYS A 116 6.35 -18.58 10.36
C LYS A 116 4.81 -18.48 10.40
N ILE A 117 4.14 -18.65 9.27
CA ILE A 117 2.67 -18.54 9.19
C ILE A 117 2.01 -19.61 10.10
N SER A 118 2.45 -20.87 10.01
CA SER A 118 1.90 -21.96 10.83
C SER A 118 2.11 -21.74 12.34
N TYR A 119 3.23 -21.15 12.73
CA TYR A 119 3.51 -20.81 14.14
C TYR A 119 2.53 -19.76 14.68
N TYR A 120 2.23 -18.72 13.93
CA TYR A 120 1.29 -17.67 14.34
C TYR A 120 -0.17 -18.14 14.30
N GLU A 121 -0.54 -19.03 13.37
CA GLU A 121 -1.85 -19.71 13.36
C GLU A 121 -2.03 -20.56 14.62
N GLU A 122 -1.01 -21.27 15.08
CA GLU A 122 -1.04 -22.04 16.33
C GLU A 122 -1.19 -21.12 17.56
N ILE A 123 -0.44 -20.01 17.63
CA ILE A 123 -0.58 -19.00 18.70
C ILE A 123 -1.98 -18.38 18.71
N ALA A 124 -2.55 -18.05 17.55
CA ALA A 124 -3.88 -17.48 17.43
C ALA A 124 -4.96 -18.41 18.02
N GLN A 125 -4.81 -19.72 17.82
CA GLN A 125 -5.71 -20.72 18.39
C GLN A 125 -5.56 -20.83 19.92
N MET A 126 -4.35 -20.72 20.46
CA MET A 126 -4.07 -20.85 21.90
C MET A 126 -4.54 -19.63 22.71
N THR A 127 -4.43 -18.42 22.18
CA THR A 127 -4.62 -17.19 22.95
C THR A 127 -5.96 -16.49 22.70
N ASN A 128 -6.82 -16.98 21.84
CA ASN A 128 -8.09 -16.32 21.44
C ASN A 128 -7.89 -14.86 20.95
N SER A 129 -6.66 -14.47 20.57
CA SER A 129 -6.35 -13.12 20.07
C SER A 129 -5.75 -13.18 18.67
N GLN A 130 -6.61 -13.46 17.69
CA GLN A 130 -6.24 -13.45 16.26
C GLN A 130 -5.55 -12.13 15.86
N LEU A 131 -6.04 -11.00 16.39
CA LEU A 131 -5.46 -9.68 16.10
C LEU A 131 -3.99 -9.56 16.54
N SER A 132 -3.64 -10.12 17.71
CA SER A 132 -2.26 -10.09 18.23
C SER A 132 -1.32 -10.98 17.40
N ALA A 133 -1.79 -12.16 17.00
CA ALA A 133 -1.03 -13.08 16.16
C ALA A 133 -0.80 -12.51 14.75
N ASP A 134 -1.84 -11.91 14.15
CA ASP A 134 -1.75 -11.25 12.85
C ASP A 134 -0.77 -10.07 12.88
N LEU A 135 -0.88 -9.20 13.89
CA LEU A 135 0.05 -8.08 14.07
C LEU A 135 1.51 -8.56 14.22
N SER A 136 1.74 -9.61 15.01
CA SER A 136 3.08 -10.16 15.21
C SER A 136 3.65 -10.72 13.90
N LEU A 137 2.82 -11.41 13.09
CA LEU A 137 3.22 -11.90 11.79
C LEU A 137 3.60 -10.76 10.84
N LYS A 138 2.77 -9.70 10.78
CA LYS A 138 3.05 -8.52 9.96
C LYS A 138 4.36 -7.83 10.34
N VAL A 139 4.63 -7.70 11.65
CA VAL A 139 5.89 -7.12 12.16
C VAL A 139 7.10 -7.97 11.75
N ASP A 140 7.02 -9.29 11.87
CA ASP A 140 8.10 -10.20 11.47
C ASP A 140 8.39 -10.15 9.97
N VAL A 141 7.33 -10.06 9.15
CA VAL A 141 7.48 -9.90 7.69
C VAL A 141 8.15 -8.56 7.39
N LEU A 142 7.68 -7.48 8.00
CA LEU A 142 8.23 -6.14 7.81
C LEU A 142 9.70 -6.04 8.25
N GLU A 143 10.07 -6.65 9.39
CA GLU A 143 11.47 -6.71 9.86
C GLU A 143 12.36 -7.38 8.82
N LYS A 144 11.91 -8.48 8.26
CA LYS A 144 12.67 -9.19 7.22
C LYS A 144 12.78 -8.37 5.93
N GLU A 145 11.69 -7.76 5.49
CA GLU A 145 11.69 -6.91 4.30
C GLU A 145 12.64 -5.71 4.47
N LEU A 146 12.65 -5.08 5.66
CA LEU A 146 13.59 -4.03 6.01
C LEU A 146 15.04 -4.51 5.95
N TYR A 147 15.34 -5.68 6.49
CA TYR A 147 16.68 -6.25 6.44
C TYR A 147 17.13 -6.49 5.00
N VAL A 148 16.27 -7.10 4.17
CA VAL A 148 16.58 -7.35 2.75
C VAL A 148 16.76 -6.03 2.01
N GLN A 149 15.90 -5.01 2.29
CA GLN A 149 16.01 -3.70 1.67
C GLN A 149 17.31 -2.96 2.05
N ALA A 150 17.72 -3.06 3.32
CA ALA A 150 19.00 -2.49 3.77
C ALA A 150 20.17 -3.13 3.05
N LYS A 151 20.15 -4.46 2.88
CA LYS A 151 21.19 -5.18 2.12
C LYS A 151 21.19 -4.84 0.65
N SER A 152 20.00 -4.64 0.06
CA SER A 152 19.88 -4.14 -1.32
C SER A 152 20.57 -2.79 -1.50
N TYR A 153 20.35 -1.87 -0.58
CA TYR A 153 21.01 -0.56 -0.64
C TYR A 153 22.51 -0.63 -0.46
N ASP A 154 23.04 -1.53 0.39
CA ASP A 154 24.49 -1.78 0.49
C ASP A 154 25.06 -2.21 -0.88
N GLU A 155 24.38 -3.15 -1.56
CA GLU A 155 24.76 -3.62 -2.90
C GLU A 155 24.70 -2.50 -3.94
N VAL A 156 23.61 -1.74 -3.96
CA VAL A 156 23.43 -0.59 -4.85
C VAL A 156 24.52 0.46 -4.66
N LEU A 157 24.90 0.76 -3.40
CA LEU A 157 25.98 1.69 -3.09
C LEU A 157 27.34 1.21 -3.61
N ASP A 158 27.63 -0.08 -3.50
CA ASP A 158 28.89 -0.63 -4.01
C ASP A 158 28.93 -0.63 -5.54
N LEU A 159 27.80 -0.91 -6.20
CA LEU A 159 27.66 -0.76 -7.64
C LEU A 159 27.83 0.71 -8.07
N ALA A 160 27.27 1.65 -7.32
CA ALA A 160 27.38 3.09 -7.58
C ALA A 160 28.83 3.57 -7.55
N LYS A 161 29.63 3.15 -6.59
CA LYS A 161 31.06 3.52 -6.47
C LYS A 161 31.89 3.07 -7.67
N THR A 162 31.48 1.97 -8.31
CA THR A 162 32.24 1.38 -9.44
C THR A 162 31.83 1.90 -10.81
N GLN A 163 30.79 2.74 -10.91
CA GLN A 163 30.15 3.04 -12.22
C GLN A 163 29.90 4.53 -12.53
N GLU A 164 30.74 5.43 -12.04
CA GLU A 164 30.59 6.88 -12.28
C GLU A 164 30.40 7.22 -13.79
N ILE A 165 31.18 6.61 -14.66
CA ILE A 165 31.11 6.83 -16.13
C ILE A 165 29.81 6.29 -16.73
N ARG A 166 29.31 5.16 -16.23
CA ARG A 166 28.04 4.59 -16.71
C ARG A 166 26.85 5.47 -16.38
N MET A 167 26.86 6.10 -15.21
CA MET A 167 25.77 7.00 -14.77
C MET A 167 25.61 8.26 -15.61
N GLU A 168 26.68 8.75 -16.24
CA GLU A 168 26.58 9.86 -17.18
C GLU A 168 25.84 9.50 -18.46
N ASN A 169 25.94 8.25 -18.88
CA ASN A 169 25.40 7.79 -20.15
C ASN A 169 23.94 7.32 -20.01
N ILE A 170 23.56 6.67 -18.91
CA ILE A 170 22.19 6.16 -18.75
C ILE A 170 21.16 7.30 -18.78
N PRO A 171 19.98 7.08 -19.42
CA PRO A 171 18.88 8.04 -19.36
C PRO A 171 18.53 8.36 -17.91
N ALA A 172 18.46 9.63 -17.51
CA ALA A 172 18.29 10.00 -16.11
C ALA A 172 17.44 11.27 -15.89
N ILE A 173 17.02 11.93 -16.97
CA ILE A 173 16.19 13.13 -16.93
C ILE A 173 14.97 12.97 -17.84
N GLN A 174 13.96 13.80 -17.61
CA GLN A 174 12.81 13.88 -18.51
C GLN A 174 13.23 14.49 -19.88
N PRO A 175 12.63 14.01 -20.98
CA PRO A 175 13.00 14.47 -22.33
C PRO A 175 12.48 15.87 -22.66
N VAL A 176 11.56 16.42 -21.82
CA VAL A 176 11.02 17.78 -21.93
C VAL A 176 10.96 18.42 -20.53
N LEU A 177 11.10 19.74 -20.44
CA LEU A 177 10.91 20.44 -19.19
C LEU A 177 9.49 20.25 -18.67
N ASN A 178 9.35 19.63 -17.49
CA ASN A 178 8.07 19.28 -16.88
C ASN A 178 8.08 19.50 -15.37
N LYS A 179 8.58 20.67 -14.93
CA LYS A 179 8.74 20.99 -13.49
C LYS A 179 7.48 20.85 -12.65
N ASP A 180 6.30 21.03 -13.25
CA ASP A 180 5.01 20.95 -12.55
C ASP A 180 4.32 19.59 -12.77
N LEU A 181 4.96 18.62 -13.41
CA LEU A 181 4.42 17.32 -13.81
C LEU A 181 3.12 17.37 -14.64
N LYS A 182 2.78 18.54 -15.19
CA LYS A 182 1.53 18.77 -15.96
C LYS A 182 1.55 18.24 -17.38
N ARG A 183 2.71 17.78 -17.85
CA ARG A 183 2.90 17.38 -19.26
C ARG A 183 2.83 15.87 -19.49
N VAL A 184 2.57 15.09 -18.48
CA VAL A 184 2.36 13.64 -18.62
C VAL A 184 0.97 13.40 -19.18
N ALA A 185 0.87 12.83 -20.37
CA ALA A 185 -0.41 12.54 -21.02
C ALA A 185 -0.75 11.05 -21.00
N SER A 186 0.22 10.19 -21.25
CA SER A 186 0.02 8.75 -21.31
C SER A 186 1.27 8.02 -20.86
N GLY A 187 1.13 7.06 -19.95
CA GLY A 187 2.24 6.26 -19.46
C GLY A 187 2.46 4.99 -20.27
N TYR A 188 3.52 4.26 -19.93
CA TYR A 188 3.89 2.96 -20.47
C TYR A 188 2.88 1.86 -20.06
N GLY A 189 2.64 0.88 -20.95
CA GLY A 189 1.84 -0.29 -20.66
C GLY A 189 0.57 -0.44 -21.51
N VAL A 190 -0.30 -1.38 -21.16
CA VAL A 190 -1.53 -1.67 -21.91
C VAL A 190 -2.55 -0.56 -21.74
N ARG A 191 -3.00 0.03 -22.86
CA ARG A 191 -3.97 1.13 -22.90
C ARG A 191 -4.98 0.93 -24.01
N ILE A 192 -6.02 1.76 -24.04
CA ILE A 192 -7.01 1.78 -25.12
C ILE A 192 -6.51 2.76 -26.18
N ASP A 193 -6.25 2.25 -27.40
CA ASP A 193 -5.89 3.07 -28.58
C ASP A 193 -7.04 4.05 -28.87
N PRO A 194 -6.78 5.37 -28.96
CA PRO A 194 -7.82 6.38 -29.12
C PRO A 194 -8.49 6.35 -30.51
N VAL A 195 -7.83 5.76 -31.51
CA VAL A 195 -8.33 5.69 -32.89
C VAL A 195 -9.12 4.41 -33.13
N TYR A 196 -8.60 3.27 -32.68
CA TYR A 196 -9.18 1.96 -32.96
C TYR A 196 -10.00 1.39 -31.79
N HIS A 197 -9.98 2.02 -30.60
CA HIS A 197 -10.66 1.58 -29.37
C HIS A 197 -10.35 0.13 -28.94
N VAL A 198 -9.14 -0.36 -29.29
CA VAL A 198 -8.63 -1.69 -28.93
C VAL A 198 -7.52 -1.55 -27.91
N ARG A 199 -7.33 -2.59 -27.11
CA ARG A 199 -6.19 -2.66 -26.20
C ARG A 199 -4.90 -2.77 -26.99
N LYS A 200 -3.98 -1.83 -26.77
CA LYS A 200 -2.65 -1.79 -27.37
C LYS A 200 -1.60 -1.55 -26.30
N PHE A 201 -0.44 -2.14 -26.48
CA PHE A 201 0.69 -1.89 -25.61
C PHE A 201 1.42 -0.64 -26.06
N HIS A 202 1.50 0.36 -25.15
CA HIS A 202 2.24 1.60 -25.34
C HIS A 202 3.69 1.39 -24.91
N GLN A 203 4.62 1.49 -25.85
CA GLN A 203 6.05 1.18 -25.66
C GLN A 203 6.85 2.30 -25.00
N GLY A 204 6.21 3.43 -24.70
CA GLY A 204 6.87 4.61 -24.17
C GLY A 204 5.97 5.42 -23.25
N MET A 205 6.27 6.69 -23.19
CA MET A 205 5.53 7.68 -22.42
C MET A 205 5.32 8.92 -23.26
N ASP A 206 4.09 9.47 -23.24
CA ASP A 206 3.73 10.67 -23.98
C ASP A 206 3.76 11.90 -23.09
N PHE A 207 4.44 12.94 -23.58
CA PHE A 207 4.52 14.25 -22.94
C PHE A 207 3.80 15.29 -23.80
N THR A 208 2.66 15.80 -23.33
CA THR A 208 1.98 16.92 -24.00
C THR A 208 2.81 18.18 -23.89
N ALA A 209 3.10 18.79 -25.02
CA ALA A 209 3.79 20.08 -25.09
C ALA A 209 3.47 20.79 -26.38
N PRO A 210 3.48 22.13 -26.41
CA PRO A 210 3.30 22.89 -27.66
C PRO A 210 4.34 22.51 -28.70
N THR A 211 3.92 22.52 -29.98
CA THR A 211 4.85 22.34 -31.09
C THR A 211 5.99 23.36 -31.01
N GLY A 212 7.22 22.88 -31.14
CA GLY A 212 8.43 23.71 -31.03
C GLY A 212 9.05 23.73 -29.64
N THR A 213 8.43 23.07 -28.60
CA THR A 213 9.08 22.87 -27.32
C THR A 213 10.35 22.05 -27.48
N GLU A 214 11.40 22.41 -26.77
CA GLU A 214 12.70 21.73 -26.82
C GLU A 214 12.62 20.31 -26.24
N VAL A 215 13.29 19.40 -26.95
CA VAL A 215 13.45 17.99 -26.58
C VAL A 215 14.90 17.74 -26.26
N PHE A 216 15.18 17.20 -25.09
CA PHE A 216 16.53 17.01 -24.55
C PHE A 216 16.99 15.55 -24.61
N ALA A 217 18.27 15.34 -24.85
CA ALA A 217 18.91 14.05 -24.66
C ALA A 217 18.90 13.69 -23.18
N THR A 218 18.40 12.51 -22.85
CA THR A 218 18.18 12.08 -21.44
C THR A 218 19.44 11.52 -20.77
N GLY A 219 20.50 11.25 -21.54
CA GLY A 219 21.82 10.82 -21.10
C GLY A 219 22.87 11.14 -22.13
N ASN A 220 24.16 11.05 -21.80
CA ASN A 220 25.24 11.14 -22.78
C ASN A 220 25.09 9.99 -23.78
N ALA A 221 25.24 10.30 -25.06
CA ALA A 221 24.95 9.30 -26.09
C ALA A 221 25.58 9.65 -27.42
N LYS A 222 25.44 8.72 -28.39
CA LYS A 222 25.70 8.93 -29.81
C LYS A 222 24.41 8.76 -30.60
N VAL A 223 24.12 9.68 -31.47
CA VAL A 223 22.94 9.61 -32.36
C VAL A 223 23.06 8.41 -33.30
N SER A 224 22.15 7.44 -33.16
CA SER A 224 22.10 6.23 -34.02
C SER A 224 21.18 6.43 -35.21
N PHE A 225 20.13 7.26 -35.09
CA PHE A 225 19.18 7.57 -36.16
C PHE A 225 18.61 8.99 -36.00
N VAL A 226 18.45 9.67 -37.12
CA VAL A 226 17.70 10.93 -37.27
C VAL A 226 16.97 10.89 -38.60
N GLY A 227 15.66 11.07 -38.62
CA GLY A 227 14.88 11.04 -39.86
C GLY A 227 13.42 10.68 -39.65
N TRP A 228 12.77 10.33 -40.75
CA TRP A 228 11.39 9.85 -40.77
C TRP A 228 11.33 8.34 -40.53
N LYS A 229 10.43 7.89 -39.65
CA LYS A 229 10.14 6.48 -39.41
C LYS A 229 8.64 6.26 -39.38
N GLN A 230 8.15 5.22 -40.06
CA GLN A 230 6.73 4.92 -40.14
C GLN A 230 6.13 4.75 -38.74
N GLY A 231 4.98 5.38 -38.49
CA GLY A 231 4.32 5.44 -37.20
C GLY A 231 4.86 6.57 -36.30
N TYR A 232 6.18 6.68 -36.15
CA TYR A 232 6.84 7.65 -35.25
C TYR A 232 6.99 9.07 -35.84
N GLY A 233 6.78 9.24 -37.18
CA GLY A 233 7.04 10.52 -37.85
C GLY A 233 8.51 10.89 -37.83
N TYR A 234 8.85 12.18 -37.70
CA TYR A 234 10.21 12.61 -37.46
C TYR A 234 10.67 12.14 -36.07
N CYS A 235 11.74 11.36 -36.04
CA CYS A 235 12.26 10.83 -34.79
C CYS A 235 13.79 10.86 -34.71
N VAL A 236 14.28 10.90 -33.49
CA VAL A 236 15.69 10.74 -33.13
C VAL A 236 15.81 9.47 -32.27
N ILE A 237 16.84 8.66 -32.57
CA ILE A 237 17.23 7.55 -31.68
C ILE A 237 18.67 7.78 -31.29
N ILE A 238 18.94 7.72 -29.99
CA ILE A 238 20.30 7.88 -29.47
C ILE A 238 20.71 6.62 -28.70
N ASP A 239 21.96 6.24 -28.83
CA ASP A 239 22.59 5.09 -28.24
C ASP A 239 23.50 5.57 -27.09
N HIS A 240 23.13 5.17 -25.86
CA HIS A 240 23.84 5.53 -24.64
C HIS A 240 25.00 4.60 -24.31
N GLY A 241 25.16 3.49 -25.09
CA GLY A 241 25.96 2.36 -24.65
C GLY A 241 25.29 1.57 -23.54
N TYR A 242 25.98 0.56 -23.01
CA TYR A 242 25.47 -0.30 -21.94
C TYR A 242 24.07 -0.90 -22.25
N ASP A 243 23.82 -1.18 -23.54
CA ASP A 243 22.55 -1.70 -24.09
C ASP A 243 21.34 -0.77 -23.96
N TYR A 244 21.56 0.52 -23.61
CA TYR A 244 20.49 1.52 -23.54
C TYR A 244 20.38 2.31 -24.84
N THR A 245 19.14 2.41 -25.35
CA THR A 245 18.78 3.34 -26.42
C THR A 245 17.53 4.12 -26.02
N THR A 246 17.42 5.37 -26.47
CA THR A 246 16.19 6.15 -26.32
C THR A 246 15.69 6.64 -27.66
N LEU A 247 14.34 6.69 -27.77
CA LEU A 247 13.64 7.13 -29.00
C LEU A 247 12.77 8.33 -28.66
N TYR A 248 12.85 9.35 -29.50
CA TYR A 248 12.11 10.62 -29.41
C TYR A 248 11.32 10.80 -30.68
N ALA A 249 9.99 10.69 -30.63
CA ALA A 249 9.13 10.66 -31.82
C ALA A 249 8.17 11.85 -31.93
N HIS A 250 7.45 11.91 -33.01
CA HIS A 250 6.49 12.96 -33.39
C HIS A 250 7.08 14.37 -33.44
N CYS A 251 8.39 14.47 -33.63
CA CYS A 251 9.11 15.75 -33.69
C CYS A 251 8.64 16.62 -34.84
N SER A 252 8.73 17.96 -34.69
CA SER A 252 8.50 18.92 -35.77
C SER A 252 9.76 19.18 -36.58
N LYS A 253 10.91 19.22 -35.92
CA LYS A 253 12.23 19.44 -36.51
C LYS A 253 13.33 18.93 -35.59
N PHE A 254 14.53 18.78 -36.14
CA PHE A 254 15.73 18.42 -35.39
C PHE A 254 16.60 19.65 -35.11
N LYS A 255 17.47 19.55 -34.10
CA LYS A 255 18.53 20.55 -33.86
C LYS A 255 19.37 20.70 -35.10
N LYS A 256 19.69 21.93 -35.46
CA LYS A 256 20.55 22.24 -36.64
C LYS A 256 21.90 21.51 -36.51
N GLY A 257 22.27 20.76 -37.53
CA GLY A 257 23.52 20.00 -37.58
C GLY A 257 23.49 18.63 -36.90
N LEU A 258 22.37 18.22 -36.28
CA LEU A 258 22.24 16.89 -35.73
C LEU A 258 22.19 15.84 -36.84
N ARG A 259 23.05 14.84 -36.77
CA ARG A 259 23.16 13.75 -37.78
C ARG A 259 23.56 12.44 -37.09
N ARG A 260 23.35 11.33 -37.76
CA ARG A 260 23.85 10.03 -37.28
C ARG A 260 25.34 10.12 -36.98
N GLY A 261 25.76 9.62 -35.82
CA GLY A 261 27.12 9.69 -35.33
C GLY A 261 27.45 10.92 -34.49
N SER A 262 26.56 11.95 -34.42
CA SER A 262 26.75 13.09 -33.51
C SER A 262 26.81 12.62 -32.07
N LYS A 263 27.76 13.15 -31.28
CA LYS A 263 27.77 12.99 -29.82
C LYS A 263 26.84 14.06 -29.24
N VAL A 264 26.09 13.66 -28.23
CA VAL A 264 25.19 14.52 -27.43
C VAL A 264 25.42 14.27 -25.97
N SER A 265 25.36 15.31 -25.18
CA SER A 265 25.44 15.25 -23.73
C SER A 265 24.03 15.28 -23.12
N ARG A 266 23.87 14.73 -21.91
CA ARG A 266 22.62 14.86 -21.16
C ARG A 266 22.21 16.33 -21.06
N GLY A 267 20.95 16.65 -21.36
CA GLY A 267 20.42 18.01 -21.40
C GLY A 267 20.65 18.77 -22.72
N ASP A 268 21.36 18.21 -23.67
CA ASP A 268 21.47 18.82 -24.98
C ASP A 268 20.13 18.80 -25.73
N VAL A 269 19.75 19.91 -26.33
CA VAL A 269 18.59 19.94 -27.24
C VAL A 269 18.90 19.11 -28.49
N ILE A 270 18.04 18.15 -28.81
CA ILE A 270 18.20 17.25 -29.99
C ILE A 270 17.11 17.43 -31.04
N ALA A 271 15.90 17.80 -30.59
CA ALA A 271 14.74 17.97 -31.46
C ALA A 271 13.74 18.95 -30.82
N TYR A 272 12.62 19.13 -31.51
CA TYR A 272 11.51 19.96 -31.02
C TYR A 272 10.20 19.20 -31.18
N VAL A 273 9.33 19.31 -30.17
CA VAL A 273 8.01 18.68 -30.13
C VAL A 273 7.20 19.05 -31.37
N GLY A 274 6.46 18.11 -31.90
CA GLY A 274 5.60 18.29 -33.09
C GLY A 274 4.33 17.46 -33.01
N ASN A 275 3.81 17.14 -34.19
CA ASN A 275 2.59 16.33 -34.38
C ASN A 275 2.73 15.55 -35.69
N THR A 276 3.89 14.91 -35.92
CA THR A 276 4.18 14.17 -37.13
C THR A 276 4.01 12.66 -36.95
N GLY A 277 3.74 11.92 -38.03
CA GLY A 277 3.49 10.50 -37.99
C GLY A 277 2.08 10.16 -37.53
N LYS A 278 1.92 9.05 -36.78
CA LYS A 278 0.63 8.68 -36.18
C LYS A 278 0.48 9.40 -34.84
N SER A 279 -0.20 10.54 -34.84
CA SER A 279 -0.38 11.38 -33.66
C SER A 279 -1.71 12.13 -33.75
N THR A 280 -2.42 12.25 -32.65
CA THR A 280 -3.71 12.94 -32.54
C THR A 280 -3.59 14.40 -32.09
N GLY A 281 -2.42 14.82 -31.61
CA GLY A 281 -2.16 16.19 -31.16
C GLY A 281 -0.69 16.41 -30.81
N PRO A 282 -0.25 17.66 -30.58
CA PRO A 282 1.14 17.96 -30.28
C PRO A 282 1.62 17.28 -28.99
N HIS A 283 2.57 16.37 -29.11
CA HIS A 283 3.21 15.67 -27.98
C HIS A 283 4.58 15.13 -28.41
N LEU A 284 5.37 14.74 -27.41
CA LEU A 284 6.56 13.91 -27.56
C LEU A 284 6.22 12.49 -27.12
N HIS A 285 6.42 11.51 -27.98
CA HIS A 285 6.49 10.12 -27.60
C HIS A 285 7.94 9.75 -27.28
N TYR A 286 8.17 9.23 -26.08
CA TYR A 286 9.50 8.92 -25.57
C TYR A 286 9.58 7.46 -25.12
N GLU A 287 10.56 6.73 -25.64
CA GLU A 287 10.85 5.35 -25.25
C GLU A 287 12.24 5.24 -24.65
N VAL A 288 12.36 4.41 -23.62
CA VAL A 288 13.63 3.84 -23.15
C VAL A 288 13.65 2.37 -23.55
N ARG A 289 14.75 1.92 -24.10
CA ARG A 289 14.94 0.52 -24.47
C ARG A 289 16.21 0.00 -23.82
N LEU A 290 16.13 -1.20 -23.29
CA LEU A 290 17.24 -1.98 -22.76
C LEU A 290 17.33 -3.29 -23.56
N ASN A 291 18.47 -3.59 -24.16
CA ASN A 291 18.63 -4.73 -25.08
C ASN A 291 17.56 -4.74 -26.18
N ASP A 292 17.32 -3.58 -26.81
CA ASP A 292 16.31 -3.35 -27.85
C ASP A 292 14.84 -3.58 -27.42
N ARG A 293 14.57 -3.87 -26.14
CA ARG A 293 13.22 -4.06 -25.60
C ARG A 293 12.76 -2.79 -24.90
N PRO A 294 11.54 -2.30 -25.20
CA PRO A 294 10.99 -1.16 -24.47
C PRO A 294 10.83 -1.48 -22.98
N VAL A 295 11.26 -0.55 -22.15
CA VAL A 295 11.11 -0.58 -20.70
C VAL A 295 10.37 0.67 -20.24
N ASP A 296 9.85 0.66 -19.02
CA ASP A 296 9.08 1.77 -18.47
C ASP A 296 9.96 3.02 -18.28
N PRO A 297 9.72 4.12 -19.02
CA PRO A 297 10.55 5.33 -18.93
C PRO A 297 10.50 6.00 -17.56
N ARG A 298 9.44 5.76 -16.76
CA ARG A 298 9.30 6.35 -15.42
C ARG A 298 10.47 5.98 -14.50
N ASN A 299 11.08 4.85 -14.72
CA ASN A 299 12.22 4.36 -13.95
C ASN A 299 13.53 5.14 -14.17
N TYR A 300 13.51 6.13 -15.10
CA TYR A 300 14.72 6.83 -15.57
C TYR A 300 14.68 8.34 -15.36
N TYR A 301 13.94 8.87 -14.38
CA TYR A 301 13.84 10.31 -14.11
C TYR A 301 14.45 10.73 -12.77
N PHE A 302 15.40 9.94 -12.26
CA PHE A 302 15.95 10.07 -10.90
C PHE A 302 16.85 11.31 -10.68
N TYR A 303 17.27 12.03 -11.74
CA TYR A 303 17.96 13.32 -11.60
C TYR A 303 17.03 14.52 -11.62
N ASP A 304 15.83 14.38 -12.15
CA ASP A 304 14.89 15.49 -12.33
C ASP A 304 13.82 15.56 -11.26
N LEU A 305 13.53 14.43 -10.60
CA LEU A 305 12.41 14.31 -9.68
C LEU A 305 12.89 13.99 -8.28
N SER A 306 12.34 14.72 -7.28
CA SER A 306 12.39 14.30 -5.90
C SER A 306 11.56 13.02 -5.70
N PRO A 307 11.73 12.30 -4.58
CA PRO A 307 10.89 11.15 -4.25
C PRO A 307 9.38 11.46 -4.29
N GLU A 308 8.98 12.62 -3.80
CA GLU A 308 7.58 13.07 -3.76
C GLU A 308 7.05 13.37 -5.18
N GLU A 309 7.85 14.03 -6.01
CA GLU A 309 7.52 14.29 -7.41
C GLU A 309 7.43 13.00 -8.24
N TYR A 310 8.29 12.02 -7.94
CA TYR A 310 8.22 10.70 -8.55
C TYR A 310 6.90 10.01 -8.26
N ASP A 311 6.45 9.98 -7.00
CA ASP A 311 5.17 9.38 -6.61
C ASP A 311 3.99 10.09 -7.29
N GLN A 312 4.03 11.42 -7.35
CA GLN A 312 3.02 12.20 -8.04
C GLN A 312 2.98 11.87 -9.55
N MET A 313 4.15 11.72 -10.19
CA MET A 313 4.24 11.32 -11.61
C MET A 313 3.66 9.92 -11.84
N ILE A 314 3.94 8.95 -10.96
CA ILE A 314 3.36 7.60 -11.04
C ILE A 314 1.83 7.67 -10.98
N GLN A 315 1.26 8.42 -10.04
CA GLN A 315 -0.19 8.60 -9.90
C GLN A 315 -0.80 9.25 -11.16
N LEU A 316 -0.19 10.32 -11.66
CA LEU A 316 -0.65 11.01 -12.86
C LEU A 316 -0.59 10.09 -14.08
N SER A 317 0.51 9.38 -14.31
CA SER A 317 0.69 8.49 -15.46
C SER A 317 -0.26 7.29 -15.46
N ASN A 318 -0.74 6.85 -14.29
CA ASN A 318 -1.71 5.76 -14.16
C ASN A 318 -3.16 6.24 -14.36
N ASN A 319 -3.45 7.50 -14.04
CA ASN A 319 -4.80 8.07 -14.14
C ASN A 319 -5.17 8.56 -15.54
N PHE A 320 -4.21 8.85 -16.41
CA PHE A 320 -4.44 9.29 -17.79
C PHE A 320 -4.57 8.09 -18.74
N GLY A 321 -5.80 7.63 -18.94
CA GLY A 321 -6.12 6.48 -19.81
C GLY A 321 -6.14 6.76 -21.30
N GLN A 322 -5.78 7.97 -21.78
CA GLN A 322 -5.81 8.33 -23.19
C GLN A 322 -4.40 8.28 -23.81
N MET A 323 -4.23 7.47 -24.84
CA MET A 323 -3.07 7.54 -25.75
C MET A 323 -3.22 8.74 -26.69
N LEU A 324 -2.08 9.27 -27.17
CA LEU A 324 -2.01 10.31 -28.18
C LEU A 324 -1.52 9.79 -29.54
N ASP A 325 -1.12 8.51 -29.57
CA ASP A 325 -0.60 7.82 -30.77
C ASP A 325 -1.23 6.44 -31.06
#